data_d1d69da7aa8d7a1dc14af0527c0bb952
#
_entry.id   d1d69da7aa8d7a1dc14af0527c0bb952
#
_cell.length_a   1.000
_cell.length_b   1.000
_cell.length_c   1.000
_cell.angle_alpha   90.00
_cell.angle_beta   90.00
_cell.angle_gamma   90.00
#
_symmetry.space_group_name_H-M   'P 1'
#
loop_
_entity.id
_entity.type
_entity.pdbx_description
1 polymer ?
#
loop_
_entity_poly.entity_id
_entity_poly.type
_entity_poly.pdbx_seq_one_letter_code
_entity_poly.pdbx_strand_id
1 'polypeptide(L)'
;LIDALMPIERIKNIFTTLRPVAVIVDEKCQKQAAKLGMGQDVYDYEQIVQTSPDADKLQAVREKMIDADPVYALFTSGSTGVPKGTVLTHLSVMKYTQWYAETFHIDENTVFGSQTPFYFSMSVSTMFSTIYTGAKLVVIPKQLFSFPVKLIEFMNEARINTIYWVPSAMNMIANFKALDEHRLPFLKTVLFAGEAMPTKQLNYWRRHLSADTLYANLFGPTETTDIAAYYIIDRDFRDDEPIPIGHACRNCDVFVLKEDDTLAGADEEGELCVRGSFLASGYYDNPEKTGEVFVQNPLNTHYRDMIYKTGDMVKYNDRGELVYITRKDFQIKHQGYRIELGEIETAVSAVSRVYECACIYDLERKLIIIYCSGQNLTSKDILLGVRDRLPKYMLPNKMFFLENMPHNANGKIDKKMLQKIYENEMQK
;
A
#
# COMPACT_ATOMS: atom_id res chain seq x y z
N LEU A 1 13.36 2.32 5.48
CA LEU A 1 12.83 3.52 6.15
C LEU A 1 11.71 3.14 7.10
N ILE A 2 11.67 3.77 8.27
CA ILE A 2 10.68 3.49 9.33
C ILE A 2 9.99 4.81 9.71
N ASP A 3 8.66 4.76 9.87
CA ASP A 3 7.91 5.92 10.35
C ASP A 3 8.28 6.22 11.81
N ALA A 4 8.77 7.43 12.07
CA ALA A 4 9.09 7.91 13.42
C ALA A 4 7.87 7.94 14.36
N LEU A 5 6.65 7.94 13.81
CA LEU A 5 5.41 7.91 14.59
C LEU A 5 4.86 6.48 14.78
N MET A 6 5.55 5.47 14.25
CA MET A 6 5.16 4.07 14.42
C MET A 6 5.29 3.66 15.90
N PRO A 7 4.32 2.89 16.43
CA PRO A 7 4.40 2.35 17.78
C PRO A 7 5.70 1.58 18.01
N ILE A 8 6.33 1.77 19.17
CA ILE A 8 7.64 1.20 19.47
C ILE A 8 7.63 -0.33 19.44
N GLU A 9 6.55 -0.97 19.88
CA GLU A 9 6.40 -2.43 19.84
C GLU A 9 6.35 -2.96 18.40
N ARG A 10 5.73 -2.21 17.48
CA ARG A 10 5.73 -2.57 16.06
C ARG A 10 7.14 -2.45 15.45
N ILE A 11 7.90 -1.42 15.83
CA ILE A 11 9.31 -1.28 15.39
C ILE A 11 10.14 -2.45 15.94
N LYS A 12 9.95 -2.84 17.20
CA LYS A 12 10.63 -3.99 17.80
C LYS A 12 10.31 -5.29 17.06
N ASN A 13 9.05 -5.52 16.68
CA ASN A 13 8.64 -6.69 15.89
C ASN A 13 9.33 -6.70 14.53
N ILE A 14 9.44 -5.55 13.84
CA ILE A 14 10.21 -5.42 12.59
C ILE A 14 11.68 -5.75 12.85
N PHE A 15 12.28 -5.25 13.92
CA PHE A 15 13.68 -5.45 14.25
C PHE A 15 13.99 -6.89 14.65
N THR A 16 13.05 -7.58 15.30
CA THR A 16 13.18 -9.01 15.61
C THR A 16 13.31 -9.84 14.33
N THR A 17 12.57 -9.49 13.29
CA THR A 17 12.67 -10.15 11.98
C THR A 17 13.89 -9.67 11.20
N LEU A 18 14.08 -8.36 11.08
CA LEU A 18 15.12 -7.75 10.23
C LEU A 18 16.53 -7.91 10.80
N ARG A 19 16.68 -7.88 12.13
CA ARG A 19 17.98 -7.90 12.83
C ARG A 19 18.98 -6.90 12.23
N PRO A 20 18.64 -5.60 12.19
CA PRO A 20 19.46 -4.60 11.51
C PRO A 20 20.83 -4.48 12.17
N VAL A 21 21.88 -4.34 11.36
CA VAL A 21 23.25 -4.13 11.81
C VAL A 21 23.52 -2.69 12.26
N ALA A 22 22.68 -1.75 11.82
CA ALA A 22 22.77 -0.35 12.15
C ALA A 22 21.41 0.34 12.04
N VAL A 23 21.19 1.37 12.84
CA VAL A 23 20.03 2.25 12.78
C VAL A 23 20.51 3.70 12.65
N ILE A 24 20.02 4.39 11.64
CA ILE A 24 20.36 5.80 11.42
C ILE A 24 19.16 6.64 11.87
N VAL A 25 19.38 7.64 12.68
CA VAL A 25 18.35 8.49 13.27
C VAL A 25 18.72 9.96 13.17
N ASP A 26 17.71 10.81 13.06
CA ASP A 26 17.85 12.25 13.31
C ASP A 26 17.73 12.57 14.82
N GLU A 27 18.02 13.81 15.19
CA GLU A 27 17.95 14.28 16.59
C GLU A 27 16.60 14.00 17.24
N LYS A 28 15.49 14.13 16.49
CA LYS A 28 14.13 13.92 16.99
C LYS A 28 13.84 12.47 17.35
N CYS A 29 14.47 11.54 16.65
CA CYS A 29 14.24 10.10 16.78
C CYS A 29 15.19 9.42 17.79
N GLN A 30 16.24 10.08 18.27
CA GLN A 30 17.23 9.51 19.21
C GLN A 30 16.59 8.90 20.47
N LYS A 31 15.65 9.62 21.10
CA LYS A 31 14.95 9.13 22.31
C LYS A 31 14.12 7.87 22.06
N GLN A 32 13.56 7.74 20.84
CA GLN A 32 12.79 6.56 20.46
C GLN A 32 13.73 5.39 20.15
N ALA A 33 14.83 5.65 19.43
CA ALA A 33 15.85 4.65 19.12
C ALA A 33 16.49 4.04 20.38
N ALA A 34 16.75 4.85 21.42
CA ALA A 34 17.24 4.35 22.69
C ALA A 34 16.35 3.27 23.33
N LYS A 35 15.03 3.29 23.07
CA LYS A 35 14.07 2.28 23.55
C LYS A 35 14.13 0.97 22.77
N LEU A 36 14.84 0.92 21.64
CA LEU A 36 14.98 -0.29 20.82
C LEU A 36 16.07 -1.23 21.35
N GLY A 37 16.92 -0.76 22.26
CA GLY A 37 17.95 -1.60 22.89
C GLY A 37 19.15 -1.92 21.99
N MET A 38 19.37 -1.19 20.89
CA MET A 38 20.47 -1.44 19.94
C MET A 38 21.85 -0.91 20.38
N GLY A 39 21.91 -0.16 21.46
CA GLY A 39 23.19 0.26 22.03
C GLY A 39 24.05 1.10 21.10
N GLN A 40 25.23 0.57 20.74
CA GLN A 40 26.24 1.27 19.94
C GLN A 40 25.95 1.31 18.43
N ASP A 41 24.95 0.58 17.95
CA ASP A 41 24.63 0.47 16.52
C ASP A 41 23.63 1.53 16.07
N VAL A 42 23.43 2.57 16.85
CA VAL A 42 22.59 3.74 16.50
C VAL A 42 23.50 4.91 16.12
N TYR A 43 23.35 5.39 14.91
CA TYR A 43 24.16 6.45 14.31
C TYR A 43 23.33 7.71 14.09
N ASP A 44 23.91 8.86 14.40
CA ASP A 44 23.31 10.16 14.15
C ASP A 44 23.46 10.56 12.68
N TYR A 45 22.34 10.93 12.03
CA TYR A 45 22.33 11.31 10.62
C TYR A 45 23.23 12.50 10.32
N GLU A 46 23.20 13.54 11.19
CA GLU A 46 24.00 14.76 10.98
C GLU A 46 25.52 14.49 11.06
N GLN A 47 25.91 13.52 11.89
CA GLN A 47 27.31 13.08 11.95
C GLN A 47 27.70 12.29 10.69
N ILE A 48 26.84 11.41 10.20
CA ILE A 48 27.11 10.61 9.01
C ILE A 48 27.31 11.50 7.78
N VAL A 49 26.45 12.51 7.57
CA VAL A 49 26.53 13.37 6.38
C VAL A 49 27.79 14.28 6.39
N GLN A 50 28.41 14.47 7.55
CA GLN A 50 29.68 15.20 7.68
C GLN A 50 30.90 14.30 7.49
N THR A 51 30.73 12.98 7.44
CA THR A 51 31.81 12.02 7.27
C THR A 51 32.15 11.89 5.79
N SER A 52 33.43 12.01 5.43
CA SER A 52 33.86 11.80 4.05
C SER A 52 33.70 10.34 3.63
N PRO A 53 33.11 10.06 2.47
CA PRO A 53 32.99 8.70 1.97
C PRO A 53 34.37 8.07 1.73
N ASP A 54 34.53 6.81 2.11
CA ASP A 54 35.69 5.99 1.75
C ASP A 54 35.47 5.43 0.34
N ALA A 55 36.08 6.09 -0.65
CA ALA A 55 35.89 5.77 -2.06
C ALA A 55 36.37 4.34 -2.42
N ASP A 56 37.46 3.87 -1.81
CA ASP A 56 38.00 2.54 -2.08
C ASP A 56 37.10 1.43 -1.55
N LYS A 57 36.56 1.60 -0.34
CA LYS A 57 35.58 0.65 0.22
C LYS A 57 34.30 0.63 -0.58
N LEU A 58 33.79 1.79 -0.99
CA LEU A 58 32.58 1.87 -1.83
C LEU A 58 32.80 1.19 -3.18
N GLN A 59 33.95 1.39 -3.81
CA GLN A 59 34.30 0.74 -5.07
C GLN A 59 34.37 -0.79 -4.90
N ALA A 60 35.02 -1.28 -3.85
CA ALA A 60 35.12 -2.71 -3.55
C ALA A 60 33.76 -3.38 -3.30
N VAL A 61 32.80 -2.64 -2.74
CA VAL A 61 31.40 -3.12 -2.60
C VAL A 61 30.72 -3.16 -3.96
N ARG A 62 30.81 -2.06 -4.75
CA ARG A 62 30.17 -1.96 -6.07
C ARG A 62 30.62 -3.04 -7.05
N GLU A 63 31.89 -3.40 -7.02
CA GLU A 63 32.48 -4.44 -7.88
C GLU A 63 31.90 -5.85 -7.60
N LYS A 64 31.32 -6.05 -6.43
CA LYS A 64 30.70 -7.34 -6.03
C LYS A 64 29.18 -7.36 -6.18
N MET A 65 28.57 -6.18 -6.35
CA MET A 65 27.13 -6.06 -6.48
C MET A 65 26.65 -6.61 -7.81
N ILE A 66 25.51 -7.32 -7.76
CA ILE A 66 24.77 -7.75 -8.94
C ILE A 66 23.33 -7.23 -8.87
N ASP A 67 22.64 -7.21 -9.98
CA ASP A 67 21.28 -6.70 -10.08
C ASP A 67 20.24 -7.55 -9.34
N ALA A 68 20.59 -8.80 -9.02
CA ALA A 68 19.78 -9.69 -8.17
C ALA A 68 19.92 -9.39 -6.66
N ASP A 69 20.87 -8.54 -6.24
CA ASP A 69 21.02 -8.16 -4.84
C ASP A 69 19.81 -7.36 -4.35
N PRO A 70 19.42 -7.52 -3.07
CA PRO A 70 18.37 -6.72 -2.47
C PRO A 70 18.73 -5.23 -2.42
N VAL A 71 17.79 -4.37 -2.82
CA VAL A 71 17.93 -2.91 -2.68
C VAL A 71 17.22 -2.40 -1.44
N TYR A 72 16.09 -3.00 -1.09
CA TYR A 72 15.35 -2.69 0.13
C TYR A 72 14.40 -3.83 0.53
N ALA A 73 13.93 -3.78 1.78
CA ALA A 73 12.79 -4.53 2.25
C ALA A 73 11.75 -3.56 2.85
N LEU A 74 10.50 -3.61 2.36
CA LEU A 74 9.39 -2.84 2.90
C LEU A 74 8.49 -3.74 3.76
N PHE A 75 8.26 -3.31 5.01
CA PHE A 75 7.44 -4.06 5.95
C PHE A 75 5.96 -3.66 5.85
N THR A 76 5.14 -4.65 5.56
CA THR A 76 3.67 -4.52 5.50
C THR A 76 3.02 -5.30 6.64
N SER A 77 1.73 -5.07 6.87
CA SER A 77 0.96 -5.85 7.85
C SER A 77 0.96 -7.34 7.51
N GLY A 78 1.05 -8.17 8.55
CA GLY A 78 0.97 -9.62 8.44
C GLY A 78 -0.28 -10.17 9.14
N SER A 79 -0.87 -11.22 8.59
CA SER A 79 -2.10 -11.85 9.10
C SER A 79 -1.96 -12.40 10.53
N THR A 80 -0.74 -12.69 10.98
CA THR A 80 -0.42 -13.16 12.34
C THR A 80 -0.10 -12.04 13.33
N GLY A 81 -0.23 -10.76 12.91
CA GLY A 81 0.17 -9.60 13.71
C GLY A 81 1.66 -9.27 13.66
N VAL A 82 2.49 -10.10 13.03
CA VAL A 82 3.92 -9.83 12.80
C VAL A 82 4.09 -9.24 11.40
N PRO A 83 4.69 -8.03 11.28
CA PRO A 83 4.94 -7.44 9.96
C PRO A 83 5.84 -8.32 9.08
N LYS A 84 5.52 -8.40 7.78
CA LYS A 84 6.30 -9.13 6.78
C LYS A 84 7.11 -8.16 5.92
N GLY A 85 8.40 -8.42 5.74
CA GLY A 85 9.32 -7.60 4.95
C GLY A 85 9.42 -8.11 3.51
N THR A 86 8.84 -7.41 2.56
CA THR A 86 8.93 -7.74 1.13
C THR A 86 10.27 -7.29 0.57
N VAL A 87 11.07 -8.24 0.06
CA VAL A 87 12.44 -7.99 -0.44
C VAL A 87 12.43 -7.72 -1.93
N LEU A 88 12.87 -6.53 -2.33
CA LEU A 88 12.98 -6.11 -3.72
C LEU A 88 14.45 -6.02 -4.15
N THR A 89 14.73 -6.43 -5.40
CA THR A 89 16.08 -6.41 -5.99
C THR A 89 16.33 -5.15 -6.81
N HIS A 90 17.59 -4.86 -7.08
CA HIS A 90 17.96 -3.80 -8.04
C HIS A 90 17.30 -4.03 -9.40
N LEU A 91 17.27 -5.28 -9.88
CA LEU A 91 16.66 -5.63 -11.17
C LEU A 91 15.18 -5.26 -11.20
N SER A 92 14.39 -5.67 -10.17
CA SER A 92 12.95 -5.38 -10.12
C SER A 92 12.68 -3.88 -10.12
N VAL A 93 13.41 -3.12 -9.30
CA VAL A 93 13.25 -1.65 -9.22
C VAL A 93 13.68 -0.97 -10.52
N MET A 94 14.81 -1.36 -11.14
CA MET A 94 15.27 -0.77 -12.41
C MET A 94 14.27 -1.03 -13.54
N LYS A 95 13.78 -2.27 -13.68
CA LYS A 95 12.83 -2.62 -14.75
C LYS A 95 11.48 -1.95 -14.56
N TYR A 96 11.03 -1.85 -13.31
CA TYR A 96 9.84 -1.11 -12.93
C TYR A 96 9.97 0.39 -13.25
N THR A 97 11.05 1.02 -12.80
CA THR A 97 11.32 2.45 -13.02
C THR A 97 11.38 2.80 -14.51
N GLN A 98 12.07 1.96 -15.30
CA GLN A 98 12.14 2.13 -16.76
C GLN A 98 10.74 2.10 -17.39
N TRP A 99 9.92 1.09 -17.04
CA TRP A 99 8.54 0.99 -17.52
C TRP A 99 7.72 2.23 -17.13
N TYR A 100 7.80 2.65 -15.86
CA TYR A 100 7.03 3.77 -15.33
C TYR A 100 7.39 5.09 -16.05
N ALA A 101 8.69 5.36 -16.22
CA ALA A 101 9.17 6.56 -16.89
C ALA A 101 8.73 6.61 -18.36
N GLU A 102 8.85 5.50 -19.09
CA GLU A 102 8.46 5.43 -20.49
C GLU A 102 6.94 5.52 -20.68
N THR A 103 6.15 4.84 -19.84
CA THR A 103 4.69 4.77 -19.96
C THR A 103 4.01 6.12 -19.66
N PHE A 104 4.53 6.86 -18.67
CA PHE A 104 3.94 8.11 -18.21
C PHE A 104 4.74 9.35 -18.65
N HIS A 105 5.69 9.16 -19.57
CA HIS A 105 6.49 10.25 -20.16
C HIS A 105 7.22 11.10 -19.11
N ILE A 106 7.82 10.42 -18.11
CA ILE A 106 8.60 11.07 -17.06
C ILE A 106 9.98 11.41 -17.60
N ASP A 107 10.35 12.68 -17.52
CA ASP A 107 11.61 13.23 -17.99
C ASP A 107 12.20 14.24 -16.99
N GLU A 108 13.27 14.93 -17.38
CA GLU A 108 13.93 15.95 -16.56
C GLU A 108 13.09 17.19 -16.30
N ASN A 109 11.99 17.40 -17.05
CA ASN A 109 11.04 18.51 -16.86
C ASN A 109 9.89 18.13 -15.92
N THR A 110 9.83 16.88 -15.52
CA THR A 110 8.81 16.40 -14.59
C THR A 110 9.05 16.97 -13.19
N VAL A 111 7.99 17.50 -12.59
CA VAL A 111 7.96 17.97 -11.20
C VAL A 111 6.93 17.16 -10.45
N PHE A 112 7.38 16.14 -9.74
CA PHE A 112 6.51 15.31 -8.91
C PHE A 112 6.04 16.04 -7.66
N GLY A 113 4.75 15.97 -7.37
CA GLY A 113 4.18 16.30 -6.06
C GLY A 113 3.99 15.03 -5.24
N SER A 114 4.95 14.70 -4.38
CA SER A 114 4.92 13.46 -3.58
C SER A 114 4.06 13.62 -2.34
N GLN A 115 3.05 12.76 -2.21
CA GLN A 115 2.18 12.63 -1.03
C GLN A 115 2.61 11.45 -0.17
N THR A 116 3.16 10.42 -0.81
CA THR A 116 3.41 9.13 -0.18
C THR A 116 4.65 9.14 0.69
N PRO A 117 4.58 8.70 1.95
CA PRO A 117 5.76 8.52 2.78
C PRO A 117 6.74 7.49 2.18
N PHE A 118 8.04 7.69 2.37
CA PHE A 118 9.09 6.86 1.77
C PHE A 118 9.16 5.41 2.29
N TYR A 119 8.40 5.06 3.29
CA TYR A 119 8.26 3.69 3.78
C TYR A 119 7.10 2.91 3.12
N PHE A 120 6.49 3.46 2.05
CA PHE A 120 5.49 2.78 1.21
C PHE A 120 6.01 2.53 -0.20
N SER A 121 5.55 1.44 -0.83
CA SER A 121 5.94 1.07 -2.19
C SER A 121 5.65 2.15 -3.23
N MET A 122 4.54 2.87 -3.13
CA MET A 122 4.22 3.98 -4.05
C MET A 122 5.31 5.05 -4.14
N SER A 123 6.12 5.25 -3.09
CA SER A 123 7.24 6.20 -3.13
C SER A 123 8.37 5.75 -4.05
N VAL A 124 8.50 4.46 -4.30
CA VAL A 124 9.51 3.87 -5.20
C VAL A 124 9.36 4.45 -6.60
N SER A 125 8.11 4.55 -7.10
CA SER A 125 7.79 5.11 -8.41
C SER A 125 8.34 6.53 -8.59
N THR A 126 8.05 7.42 -7.65
CA THR A 126 8.45 8.83 -7.75
C THR A 126 9.93 9.04 -7.44
N MET A 127 10.45 8.36 -6.41
CA MET A 127 11.83 8.51 -5.97
C MET A 127 12.84 7.96 -7.02
N PHE A 128 12.65 6.72 -7.46
CA PHE A 128 13.58 6.13 -8.42
C PHE A 128 13.43 6.71 -9.82
N SER A 129 12.21 7.11 -10.24
CA SER A 129 12.04 7.83 -11.50
C SER A 129 12.73 9.19 -11.48
N THR A 130 12.68 9.91 -10.35
CA THR A 130 13.41 11.17 -10.18
C THR A 130 14.93 10.97 -10.40
N ILE A 131 15.49 9.92 -9.79
CA ILE A 131 16.93 9.60 -9.95
C ILE A 131 17.25 9.18 -11.39
N TYR A 132 16.38 8.37 -12.00
CA TYR A 132 16.58 7.81 -13.33
C TYR A 132 16.50 8.85 -14.43
N THR A 133 15.59 9.82 -14.35
CA THR A 133 15.31 10.79 -15.43
C THR A 133 15.88 12.19 -15.17
N GLY A 134 16.37 12.47 -13.96
CA GLY A 134 16.74 13.82 -13.56
C GLY A 134 15.56 14.74 -13.23
N ALA A 135 14.35 14.16 -13.04
CA ALA A 135 13.14 14.88 -12.63
C ALA A 135 13.31 15.57 -11.27
N LYS A 136 12.33 16.41 -10.89
CA LYS A 136 12.29 17.05 -9.59
C LYS A 136 11.24 16.37 -8.70
N LEU A 137 11.61 16.04 -7.46
CA LEU A 137 10.71 15.52 -6.44
C LEU A 137 10.41 16.60 -5.39
N VAL A 138 9.14 17.02 -5.30
CA VAL A 138 8.65 17.96 -4.29
C VAL A 138 7.87 17.17 -3.24
N VAL A 139 8.40 17.11 -2.02
CA VAL A 139 7.71 16.46 -0.89
C VAL A 139 6.67 17.43 -0.35
N ILE A 140 5.40 17.08 -0.48
CA ILE A 140 4.29 17.92 -0.01
C ILE A 140 4.13 17.73 1.51
N PRO A 141 4.13 18.81 2.31
CA PRO A 141 3.90 18.71 3.75
C PRO A 141 2.55 18.05 4.06
N LYS A 142 2.56 16.99 4.89
CA LYS A 142 1.37 16.19 5.21
C LYS A 142 0.19 17.05 5.71
N GLN A 143 0.46 18.13 6.43
CA GLN A 143 -0.56 19.03 6.97
C GLN A 143 -1.40 19.70 5.88
N LEU A 144 -0.82 19.93 4.69
CA LEU A 144 -1.53 20.57 3.58
C LEU A 144 -2.70 19.73 3.06
N PHE A 145 -2.65 18.42 3.22
CA PHE A 145 -3.75 17.53 2.84
C PHE A 145 -5.03 17.74 3.68
N SER A 146 -4.96 18.47 4.79
CA SER A 146 -6.14 18.90 5.56
C SER A 146 -6.71 20.25 5.10
N PHE A 147 -6.03 20.95 4.17
CA PHE A 147 -6.37 22.30 3.71
C PHE A 147 -6.30 22.37 2.18
N PRO A 148 -7.35 21.94 1.44
CA PRO A 148 -7.32 21.78 -0.02
C PRO A 148 -6.87 23.02 -0.79
N VAL A 149 -7.32 24.20 -0.39
CA VAL A 149 -6.92 25.47 -1.04
C VAL A 149 -5.43 25.73 -0.90
N LYS A 150 -4.88 25.60 0.31
CA LYS A 150 -3.44 25.76 0.56
C LYS A 150 -2.60 24.70 -0.16
N LEU A 151 -3.14 23.49 -0.31
CA LEU A 151 -2.49 22.45 -1.09
C LEU A 151 -2.39 22.83 -2.57
N ILE A 152 -3.47 23.37 -3.16
CA ILE A 152 -3.48 23.84 -4.55
C ILE A 152 -2.52 25.01 -4.74
N GLU A 153 -2.51 25.98 -3.82
CA GLU A 153 -1.55 27.10 -3.83
C GLU A 153 -0.10 26.60 -3.82
N PHE A 154 0.23 25.69 -2.89
CA PHE A 154 1.56 25.08 -2.81
C PHE A 154 1.95 24.32 -4.09
N MET A 155 1.00 23.55 -4.67
CA MET A 155 1.24 22.85 -5.93
C MET A 155 1.56 23.80 -7.07
N ASN A 156 0.89 24.95 -7.13
CA ASN A 156 1.11 25.96 -8.14
C ASN A 156 2.44 26.70 -7.94
N GLU A 157 2.79 27.08 -6.72
CA GLU A 157 4.08 27.71 -6.39
C GLU A 157 5.25 26.81 -6.76
N ALA A 158 5.14 25.51 -6.44
CA ALA A 158 6.15 24.50 -6.77
C ALA A 158 6.12 24.07 -8.25
N ARG A 159 5.13 24.53 -9.03
CA ARG A 159 4.87 24.13 -10.44
C ARG A 159 4.80 22.62 -10.62
N ILE A 160 4.12 21.92 -9.69
CA ILE A 160 3.92 20.49 -9.77
C ILE A 160 3.12 20.16 -11.03
N ASN A 161 3.66 19.28 -11.88
CA ASN A 161 3.03 18.86 -13.12
C ASN A 161 2.62 17.39 -13.15
N THR A 162 3.08 16.60 -12.18
CA THR A 162 2.78 15.18 -12.07
C THR A 162 2.49 14.81 -10.62
N ILE A 163 1.39 14.11 -10.38
CA ILE A 163 1.07 13.53 -9.07
C ILE A 163 0.84 12.03 -9.19
N TYR A 164 1.25 11.30 -8.16
CA TYR A 164 0.94 9.90 -7.95
C TYR A 164 0.46 9.73 -6.51
N TRP A 165 -0.87 9.73 -6.34
CA TRP A 165 -1.51 9.80 -5.04
C TRP A 165 -2.50 8.66 -4.81
N VAL A 166 -2.83 8.43 -3.54
CA VAL A 166 -3.97 7.57 -3.20
C VAL A 166 -5.29 8.29 -3.50
N PRO A 167 -6.34 7.57 -3.95
CA PRO A 167 -7.67 8.15 -4.18
C PRO A 167 -8.22 8.98 -3.04
N SER A 168 -7.96 8.59 -1.78
CA SER A 168 -8.41 9.36 -0.61
C SER A 168 -7.89 10.81 -0.60
N ALA A 169 -6.64 11.04 -1.02
CA ALA A 169 -6.06 12.39 -1.11
C ALA A 169 -6.71 13.22 -2.22
N MET A 170 -7.00 12.59 -3.36
CA MET A 170 -7.71 13.23 -4.48
C MET A 170 -9.18 13.54 -4.12
N ASN A 171 -9.84 12.60 -3.45
CA ASN A 171 -11.24 12.73 -3.04
C ASN A 171 -11.45 13.92 -2.09
N MET A 172 -10.47 14.24 -1.26
CA MET A 172 -10.55 15.39 -0.38
C MET A 172 -10.71 16.69 -1.19
N ILE A 173 -9.87 16.90 -2.19
CA ILE A 173 -9.96 18.08 -3.07
C ILE A 173 -11.32 18.14 -3.79
N ALA A 174 -11.79 16.99 -4.29
CA ALA A 174 -13.06 16.89 -5.00
C ALA A 174 -14.28 17.10 -4.08
N ASN A 175 -14.26 16.55 -2.86
CA ASN A 175 -15.36 16.68 -1.91
C ASN A 175 -15.52 18.12 -1.37
N PHE A 176 -14.41 18.84 -1.21
CA PHE A 176 -14.41 20.25 -0.86
C PHE A 176 -14.68 21.17 -2.05
N LYS A 177 -14.81 20.61 -3.28
CA LYS A 177 -14.99 21.35 -4.53
C LYS A 177 -13.94 22.44 -4.74
N ALA A 178 -12.71 22.20 -4.29
CA ALA A 178 -11.67 23.21 -4.25
C ALA A 178 -11.22 23.67 -5.64
N LEU A 179 -11.40 22.86 -6.69
CA LEU A 179 -11.07 23.24 -8.07
C LEU A 179 -12.16 24.10 -8.75
N ASP A 180 -13.33 24.31 -8.15
CA ASP A 180 -14.35 25.21 -8.70
C ASP A 180 -13.84 26.65 -8.75
N GLU A 181 -13.08 27.07 -7.74
CA GLU A 181 -12.52 28.41 -7.60
C GLU A 181 -11.01 28.50 -7.84
N HIS A 182 -10.28 27.38 -7.73
CA HIS A 182 -8.82 27.32 -7.84
C HIS A 182 -8.41 26.43 -9.01
N ARG A 183 -7.34 26.81 -9.72
CA ARG A 183 -6.84 26.09 -10.89
C ARG A 183 -5.49 25.43 -10.61
N LEU A 184 -5.19 24.34 -11.33
CA LEU A 184 -3.91 23.67 -11.38
C LEU A 184 -3.33 23.72 -12.81
N PRO A 185 -2.87 24.89 -13.28
CA PRO A 185 -2.49 25.09 -14.69
C PRO A 185 -1.26 24.31 -15.13
N PHE A 186 -0.45 23.86 -14.17
CA PHE A 186 0.77 23.11 -14.46
C PHE A 186 0.55 21.59 -14.47
N LEU A 187 -0.54 21.08 -13.86
CA LEU A 187 -0.77 19.66 -13.69
C LEU A 187 -1.15 18.99 -15.01
N LYS A 188 -0.30 18.06 -15.46
CA LYS A 188 -0.41 17.35 -16.74
C LYS A 188 -0.65 15.85 -16.58
N THR A 189 -0.18 15.26 -15.46
CA THR A 189 -0.26 13.82 -15.23
C THR A 189 -0.80 13.53 -13.83
N VAL A 190 -1.86 12.76 -13.77
CA VAL A 190 -2.58 12.37 -12.55
C VAL A 190 -2.65 10.86 -12.47
N LEU A 191 -1.78 10.28 -11.66
CA LEU A 191 -1.71 8.84 -11.42
C LEU A 191 -2.28 8.54 -10.03
N PHE A 192 -3.02 7.45 -9.90
CA PHE A 192 -3.56 7.05 -8.61
C PHE A 192 -3.57 5.53 -8.44
N ALA A 193 -3.35 5.10 -7.21
CA ALA A 193 -3.33 3.68 -6.85
C ALA A 193 -3.64 3.46 -5.36
N GLY A 194 -3.70 2.20 -4.96
CA GLY A 194 -3.79 1.81 -3.55
C GLY A 194 -5.21 1.69 -3.02
N GLU A 195 -6.20 2.29 -3.67
CA GLU A 195 -7.63 2.22 -3.32
C GLU A 195 -8.48 2.25 -4.59
N ALA A 196 -9.75 1.83 -4.48
CA ALA A 196 -10.71 2.08 -5.54
C ALA A 196 -11.00 3.59 -5.65
N MET A 197 -10.81 4.14 -6.86
CA MET A 197 -11.14 5.53 -7.17
C MET A 197 -12.62 5.65 -7.48
N PRO A 198 -13.40 6.43 -6.70
CA PRO A 198 -14.78 6.72 -7.05
C PRO A 198 -14.86 7.51 -8.35
N THR A 199 -15.55 6.98 -9.33
CA THR A 199 -15.60 7.57 -10.68
C THR A 199 -16.17 9.00 -10.68
N LYS A 200 -17.14 9.28 -9.83
CA LYS A 200 -17.67 10.63 -9.64
C LYS A 200 -16.59 11.66 -9.28
N GLN A 201 -15.65 11.29 -8.40
CA GLN A 201 -14.54 12.16 -8.00
C GLN A 201 -13.49 12.28 -9.12
N LEU A 202 -13.20 11.21 -9.83
CA LEU A 202 -12.36 11.29 -11.02
C LEU A 202 -12.97 12.22 -12.08
N ASN A 203 -14.27 12.10 -12.34
CA ASN A 203 -14.98 12.96 -13.28
C ASN A 203 -14.96 14.43 -12.83
N TYR A 204 -14.98 14.70 -11.52
CA TYR A 204 -14.78 16.04 -11.00
C TYR A 204 -13.41 16.60 -11.40
N TRP A 205 -12.32 15.87 -11.19
CA TRP A 205 -10.97 16.25 -11.58
C TRP A 205 -10.86 16.48 -13.10
N ARG A 206 -11.40 15.56 -13.90
CA ARG A 206 -11.37 15.64 -15.37
C ARG A 206 -12.08 16.86 -15.92
N ARG A 207 -13.15 17.33 -15.26
CA ARG A 207 -13.86 18.55 -15.68
C ARG A 207 -13.10 19.86 -15.36
N HIS A 208 -12.14 19.82 -14.41
CA HIS A 208 -11.45 21.03 -13.94
C HIS A 208 -10.01 21.16 -14.44
N LEU A 209 -9.44 20.12 -15.01
CA LEU A 209 -8.11 20.15 -15.62
C LEU A 209 -8.19 20.19 -17.14
N SER A 210 -7.03 20.37 -17.80
CA SER A 210 -6.94 20.36 -19.27
C SER A 210 -7.43 19.01 -19.83
N ALA A 211 -8.05 19.03 -21.01
CA ALA A 211 -8.44 17.83 -21.74
C ALA A 211 -7.22 16.94 -22.09
N ASP A 212 -6.03 17.53 -22.20
CA ASP A 212 -4.78 16.82 -22.49
C ASP A 212 -4.12 16.22 -21.23
N THR A 213 -4.75 16.37 -20.04
CA THR A 213 -4.23 15.77 -18.81
C THR A 213 -4.32 14.26 -18.89
N LEU A 214 -3.18 13.58 -18.72
CA LEU A 214 -3.12 12.12 -18.62
C LEU A 214 -3.63 11.68 -17.25
N TYR A 215 -4.57 10.74 -17.24
CA TYR A 215 -5.04 10.06 -16.04
C TYR A 215 -4.80 8.57 -16.13
N ALA A 216 -4.30 7.95 -15.06
CA ALA A 216 -4.19 6.50 -15.03
C ALA A 216 -4.51 5.91 -13.65
N ASN A 217 -5.27 4.82 -13.66
CA ASN A 217 -5.50 3.95 -12.51
C ASN A 217 -4.42 2.87 -12.50
N LEU A 218 -3.65 2.78 -11.42
CA LEU A 218 -2.55 1.84 -11.28
C LEU A 218 -2.90 0.83 -10.18
N PHE A 219 -2.52 -0.42 -10.40
CA PHE A 219 -2.84 -1.51 -9.49
C PHE A 219 -1.65 -2.44 -9.29
N GLY A 220 -1.33 -2.73 -8.04
CA GLY A 220 -0.32 -3.70 -7.67
C GLY A 220 -0.09 -3.74 -6.16
N PRO A 221 0.46 -4.86 -5.65
CA PRO A 221 0.94 -5.00 -4.29
C PRO A 221 2.44 -4.68 -4.19
N THR A 222 2.93 -4.50 -2.97
CA THR A 222 4.36 -4.30 -2.68
C THR A 222 5.23 -5.44 -3.22
N GLU A 223 4.69 -6.65 -3.29
CA GLU A 223 5.35 -7.87 -3.77
C GLU A 223 5.64 -7.85 -5.29
N THR A 224 5.10 -6.86 -6.00
CA THR A 224 5.38 -6.61 -7.43
C THR A 224 6.07 -5.25 -7.63
N THR A 225 6.95 -4.88 -6.71
CA THR A 225 7.63 -3.58 -6.59
C THR A 225 6.67 -2.48 -6.16
N ASP A 226 5.60 -2.23 -6.94
CA ASP A 226 4.51 -1.31 -6.63
C ASP A 226 3.28 -1.59 -7.50
N ILE A 227 3.43 -1.63 -8.84
CA ILE A 227 2.34 -1.79 -9.80
C ILE A 227 2.59 -2.97 -10.73
N ALA A 228 1.55 -3.77 -10.99
CA ALA A 228 1.56 -4.89 -11.94
C ALA A 228 0.63 -4.67 -13.14
N ALA A 229 -0.45 -3.90 -12.94
CA ALA A 229 -1.41 -3.57 -13.98
C ALA A 229 -1.79 -2.07 -13.93
N TYR A 230 -2.19 -1.51 -15.07
CA TYR A 230 -2.59 -0.11 -15.16
C TYR A 230 -3.65 0.09 -16.23
N TYR A 231 -4.43 1.15 -16.08
CA TYR A 231 -5.41 1.61 -17.04
C TYR A 231 -5.28 3.12 -17.29
N ILE A 232 -4.93 3.49 -18.52
CA ILE A 232 -4.98 4.91 -18.93
C ILE A 232 -6.44 5.25 -19.20
N ILE A 233 -6.94 6.34 -18.60
CA ILE A 233 -8.33 6.78 -18.74
C ILE A 233 -8.50 7.45 -20.10
N ASP A 234 -8.85 6.67 -21.11
CA ASP A 234 -8.96 7.07 -22.53
C ASP A 234 -10.40 7.29 -22.98
N ARG A 235 -11.38 7.06 -22.10
CA ARG A 235 -12.82 7.25 -22.37
C ARG A 235 -13.55 7.91 -21.23
N ASP A 236 -14.80 8.26 -21.45
CA ASP A 236 -15.69 8.74 -20.41
C ASP A 236 -16.31 7.57 -19.64
N PHE A 237 -16.47 7.76 -18.35
CA PHE A 237 -17.10 6.84 -17.43
C PHE A 237 -18.30 7.50 -16.76
N ARG A 238 -19.39 6.74 -16.57
CA ARG A 238 -20.50 7.21 -15.73
C ARG A 238 -20.05 7.25 -14.28
N ASP A 239 -20.68 8.09 -13.48
CA ASP A 239 -20.32 8.30 -12.07
C ASP A 239 -20.42 7.01 -11.22
N ASP A 240 -21.25 6.04 -11.66
CA ASP A 240 -21.48 4.72 -11.04
C ASP A 240 -20.69 3.58 -11.67
N GLU A 241 -19.94 3.82 -12.75
CA GLU A 241 -19.18 2.81 -13.47
C GLU A 241 -17.81 2.60 -12.81
N PRO A 242 -17.42 1.36 -12.46
CA PRO A 242 -16.11 1.10 -11.89
C PRO A 242 -15.00 1.32 -12.92
N ILE A 243 -13.87 1.86 -12.46
CA ILE A 243 -12.69 2.07 -13.31
C ILE A 243 -11.89 0.76 -13.34
N PRO A 244 -11.57 0.21 -14.53
CA PRO A 244 -10.74 -0.97 -14.66
C PRO A 244 -9.36 -0.79 -14.02
N ILE A 245 -8.73 -1.89 -13.61
CA ILE A 245 -7.30 -1.94 -13.30
C ILE A 245 -6.46 -2.21 -14.56
N GLY A 246 -7.11 -2.51 -15.68
CA GLY A 246 -6.59 -2.49 -17.04
C GLY A 246 -5.77 -3.68 -17.45
N HIS A 247 -4.51 -3.47 -17.79
CA HIS A 247 -3.64 -4.44 -18.45
C HIS A 247 -2.28 -4.53 -17.74
N ALA A 248 -1.53 -5.62 -18.03
CA ALA A 248 -0.18 -5.81 -17.50
C ALA A 248 0.77 -4.68 -17.87
N CYS A 249 1.66 -4.34 -16.94
CA CYS A 249 2.82 -3.50 -17.22
C CYS A 249 3.81 -4.24 -18.13
N ARG A 250 4.57 -3.51 -18.97
CA ARG A 250 5.66 -4.13 -19.72
C ARG A 250 6.72 -4.74 -18.78
N ASN A 251 7.25 -5.89 -19.10
CA ASN A 251 8.11 -6.76 -18.28
C ASN A 251 7.39 -7.42 -17.07
N CYS A 252 6.07 -7.32 -17.05
CA CYS A 252 5.20 -7.99 -16.13
C CYS A 252 4.10 -8.69 -16.92
N ASP A 253 3.64 -9.83 -16.47
CA ASP A 253 2.49 -10.52 -17.04
C ASP A 253 1.49 -10.74 -15.91
N VAL A 254 0.21 -10.54 -16.21
CA VAL A 254 -0.89 -10.75 -15.27
C VAL A 254 -1.92 -11.66 -15.90
N PHE A 255 -2.40 -12.62 -15.15
CA PHE A 255 -3.42 -13.56 -15.59
C PHE A 255 -4.30 -13.98 -14.41
N VAL A 256 -5.45 -14.52 -14.72
CA VAL A 256 -6.47 -14.87 -13.72
C VAL A 256 -6.58 -16.38 -13.61
N LEU A 257 -6.31 -16.93 -12.42
CA LEU A 257 -6.45 -18.36 -12.13
C LEU A 257 -7.73 -18.63 -11.33
N LYS A 258 -8.46 -19.64 -11.76
CA LYS A 258 -9.56 -20.22 -11.00
C LYS A 258 -9.03 -21.10 -9.85
N GLU A 259 -9.91 -21.58 -9.00
CA GLU A 259 -9.53 -22.45 -7.86
C GLU A 259 -8.91 -23.79 -8.30
N ASP A 260 -9.22 -24.25 -9.52
CA ASP A 260 -8.66 -25.47 -10.11
C ASP A 260 -7.33 -25.24 -10.85
N ASP A 261 -6.70 -24.07 -10.65
CA ASP A 261 -5.48 -23.63 -11.31
C ASP A 261 -5.57 -23.54 -12.86
N THR A 262 -6.78 -23.45 -13.43
CA THR A 262 -6.99 -23.17 -14.86
C THR A 262 -7.18 -21.67 -15.11
N LEU A 263 -6.93 -21.20 -16.33
CA LEU A 263 -7.17 -19.80 -16.71
C LEU A 263 -8.67 -19.49 -16.68
N ALA A 264 -9.00 -18.33 -16.11
CA ALA A 264 -10.35 -17.78 -16.19
C ALA A 264 -10.61 -17.22 -17.61
N GLY A 265 -11.80 -17.52 -18.14
CA GLY A 265 -12.31 -16.92 -19.37
C GLY A 265 -12.88 -15.51 -19.18
N ALA A 266 -13.51 -14.98 -20.23
CA ALA A 266 -14.24 -13.72 -20.13
C ALA A 266 -15.37 -13.84 -19.09
N ASP A 267 -15.51 -12.80 -18.25
CA ASP A 267 -16.49 -12.73 -17.15
C ASP A 267 -16.37 -13.81 -16.05
N GLU A 268 -15.41 -14.73 -16.13
CA GLU A 268 -15.11 -15.65 -15.03
C GLU A 268 -14.26 -14.97 -13.97
N GLU A 269 -14.61 -15.18 -12.69
CA GLU A 269 -13.85 -14.68 -11.55
C GLU A 269 -12.69 -15.61 -11.21
N GLY A 270 -11.58 -15.03 -10.81
CA GLY A 270 -10.44 -15.79 -10.33
C GLY A 270 -9.43 -14.91 -9.59
N GLU A 271 -8.38 -15.54 -9.08
CA GLU A 271 -7.30 -14.86 -8.40
C GLU A 271 -6.31 -14.25 -9.40
N LEU A 272 -6.01 -12.97 -9.25
CA LEU A 272 -4.97 -12.31 -10.03
C LEU A 272 -3.60 -12.89 -9.67
N CYS A 273 -2.90 -13.38 -10.67
CA CYS A 273 -1.54 -13.87 -10.56
C CYS A 273 -0.60 -12.99 -11.39
N VAL A 274 0.60 -12.80 -10.86
CA VAL A 274 1.61 -11.92 -11.48
C VAL A 274 2.91 -12.68 -11.67
N ARG A 275 3.55 -12.51 -12.84
CA ARG A 275 4.93 -12.96 -13.08
C ARG A 275 5.72 -11.89 -13.80
N GLY A 276 7.04 -11.99 -13.75
CA GLY A 276 7.93 -11.08 -14.47
C GLY A 276 8.98 -10.44 -13.58
N SER A 277 9.69 -9.46 -14.14
CA SER A 277 10.85 -8.84 -13.51
C SER A 277 10.52 -7.98 -12.29
N PHE A 278 9.24 -7.63 -12.07
CA PHE A 278 8.82 -6.78 -10.95
C PHE A 278 8.62 -7.56 -9.64
N LEU A 279 8.68 -8.89 -9.71
CA LEU A 279 8.45 -9.71 -8.52
C LEU A 279 9.53 -9.51 -7.47
N ALA A 280 9.09 -9.47 -6.22
CA ALA A 280 9.97 -9.58 -5.07
C ALA A 280 10.64 -10.96 -4.99
N SER A 281 11.78 -11.03 -4.32
CA SER A 281 12.45 -12.31 -4.03
C SER A 281 11.72 -13.15 -2.97
N GLY A 282 10.73 -12.57 -2.30
CA GLY A 282 9.97 -13.18 -1.23
C GLY A 282 9.92 -12.30 0.01
N TYR A 283 9.57 -12.91 1.14
CA TYR A 283 9.53 -12.24 2.44
C TYR A 283 10.81 -12.50 3.23
N TYR A 284 11.40 -11.44 3.78
CA TYR A 284 12.64 -11.49 4.55
C TYR A 284 12.49 -12.42 5.77
N ASP A 285 13.41 -13.37 5.89
CA ASP A 285 13.47 -14.39 6.96
C ASP A 285 12.13 -15.14 7.19
N ASN A 286 11.35 -15.34 6.11
CA ASN A 286 10.05 -16.02 6.16
C ASN A 286 9.82 -16.91 4.94
N PRO A 287 10.55 -18.03 4.83
CA PRO A 287 10.45 -18.95 3.68
C PRO A 287 9.10 -19.65 3.59
N GLU A 288 8.45 -19.94 4.72
CA GLU A 288 7.13 -20.55 4.76
C GLU A 288 6.10 -19.66 4.06
N LYS A 289 5.97 -18.42 4.51
CA LYS A 289 5.03 -17.46 3.90
C LYS A 289 5.40 -17.12 2.46
N THR A 290 6.69 -17.11 2.14
CA THR A 290 7.16 -16.95 0.75
C THR A 290 6.62 -18.07 -0.12
N GLY A 291 6.78 -19.34 0.31
CA GLY A 291 6.34 -20.51 -0.44
C GLY A 291 4.82 -20.65 -0.59
N GLU A 292 4.02 -19.98 0.25
CA GLU A 292 2.56 -19.97 0.13
C GLU A 292 2.08 -19.12 -1.07
N VAL A 293 2.78 -18.04 -1.41
CA VAL A 293 2.31 -17.02 -2.37
C VAL A 293 3.22 -16.87 -3.59
N PHE A 294 4.52 -17.12 -3.46
CA PHE A 294 5.46 -17.18 -4.57
C PHE A 294 5.63 -18.65 -4.97
N VAL A 295 4.84 -19.07 -5.95
CA VAL A 295 4.72 -20.50 -6.32
C VAL A 295 5.12 -20.73 -7.76
N GLN A 296 5.36 -21.99 -8.12
CA GLN A 296 5.51 -22.39 -9.52
C GLN A 296 4.20 -22.08 -10.28
N ASN A 297 4.31 -21.51 -11.46
CA ASN A 297 3.18 -21.31 -12.36
C ASN A 297 2.56 -22.66 -12.72
N PRO A 298 1.30 -22.94 -12.35
CA PRO A 298 0.66 -24.23 -12.63
C PRO A 298 0.44 -24.46 -14.12
N LEU A 299 0.43 -23.39 -14.92
CA LEU A 299 0.27 -23.48 -16.40
C LEU A 299 1.57 -23.84 -17.10
N ASN A 300 2.71 -23.83 -16.39
CA ASN A 300 4.03 -24.10 -16.95
C ASN A 300 4.76 -25.16 -16.11
N THR A 301 4.89 -26.36 -16.67
CA THR A 301 5.58 -27.49 -16.03
C THR A 301 6.97 -27.78 -16.61
N HIS A 302 7.42 -27.01 -17.61
CA HIS A 302 8.63 -27.32 -18.36
C HIS A 302 9.90 -26.70 -17.78
N TYR A 303 9.77 -25.57 -17.09
CA TYR A 303 10.88 -24.87 -16.45
C TYR A 303 10.39 -24.06 -15.24
N ARG A 304 11.30 -23.56 -14.44
CA ARG A 304 11.00 -22.73 -13.27
C ARG A 304 10.43 -21.39 -13.73
N ASP A 305 9.12 -21.21 -13.52
CA ASP A 305 8.37 -20.01 -13.83
C ASP A 305 7.60 -19.59 -12.58
N MET A 306 8.15 -18.64 -11.81
CA MET A 306 7.57 -18.24 -10.55
C MET A 306 6.50 -17.19 -10.75
N ILE A 307 5.38 -17.36 -10.05
CA ILE A 307 4.28 -16.41 -9.98
C ILE A 307 4.05 -15.96 -8.56
N TYR A 308 3.48 -14.78 -8.40
CA TYR A 308 2.94 -14.29 -7.14
C TYR A 308 1.41 -14.37 -7.19
N LYS A 309 0.80 -15.12 -6.27
CA LYS A 309 -0.64 -15.18 -6.01
C LYS A 309 -1.03 -14.01 -5.14
N THR A 310 -1.78 -13.03 -5.70
CA THR A 310 -2.01 -11.73 -5.02
C THR A 310 -3.04 -11.79 -3.90
N GLY A 311 -3.94 -12.76 -3.94
CA GLY A 311 -5.15 -12.82 -3.11
C GLY A 311 -6.26 -11.86 -3.57
N ASP A 312 -6.05 -11.10 -4.65
CA ASP A 312 -7.06 -10.22 -5.24
C ASP A 312 -7.92 -10.98 -6.25
N MET A 313 -9.24 -10.94 -6.08
CA MET A 313 -10.21 -11.53 -7.00
C MET A 313 -10.56 -10.52 -8.08
N VAL A 314 -10.44 -10.92 -9.32
CA VAL A 314 -10.65 -10.09 -10.51
C VAL A 314 -11.41 -10.85 -11.58
N LYS A 315 -11.86 -10.15 -12.61
CA LYS A 315 -12.35 -10.73 -13.86
C LYS A 315 -11.99 -9.85 -15.05
N TYR A 316 -12.08 -10.40 -16.24
CA TYR A 316 -12.02 -9.62 -17.48
C TYR A 316 -13.42 -9.12 -17.83
N ASN A 317 -13.54 -7.84 -18.21
CA ASN A 317 -14.77 -7.31 -18.79
C ASN A 317 -14.83 -7.59 -20.31
N ASP A 318 -15.92 -7.17 -20.97
CA ASP A 318 -16.16 -7.35 -22.41
C ASP A 318 -15.08 -6.73 -23.32
N ARG A 319 -14.21 -5.86 -22.77
CA ARG A 319 -13.10 -5.23 -23.48
C ARG A 319 -11.76 -5.90 -23.23
N GLY A 320 -11.74 -6.99 -22.46
CA GLY A 320 -10.52 -7.66 -22.04
C GLY A 320 -9.72 -6.88 -20.99
N GLU A 321 -10.33 -5.91 -20.32
CA GLU A 321 -9.72 -5.13 -19.25
C GLU A 321 -9.98 -5.83 -17.92
N LEU A 322 -8.97 -5.90 -17.05
CA LEU A 322 -9.12 -6.42 -15.69
C LEU A 322 -9.96 -5.48 -14.84
N VAL A 323 -10.93 -6.04 -14.14
CA VAL A 323 -11.77 -5.34 -13.15
C VAL A 323 -11.59 -6.00 -11.80
N TYR A 324 -11.28 -5.19 -10.79
CA TYR A 324 -11.17 -5.65 -9.40
C TYR A 324 -12.55 -5.95 -8.81
N ILE A 325 -12.67 -7.05 -8.09
CA ILE A 325 -13.93 -7.48 -7.43
C ILE A 325 -13.79 -7.38 -5.92
N THR A 326 -12.88 -8.15 -5.33
CA THR A 326 -12.72 -8.26 -3.88
C THR A 326 -11.37 -8.89 -3.52
N ARG A 327 -11.15 -9.15 -2.24
CA ARG A 327 -10.05 -9.97 -1.74
C ARG A 327 -10.53 -11.36 -1.32
N LYS A 328 -9.67 -12.36 -1.53
CA LYS A 328 -9.85 -13.74 -1.04
C LYS A 328 -9.67 -13.84 0.49
N ASP A 329 -8.89 -12.94 1.05
CA ASP A 329 -8.56 -12.83 2.48
C ASP A 329 -9.24 -11.62 3.16
N PHE A 330 -8.95 -11.44 4.45
CA PHE A 330 -9.49 -10.32 5.25
C PHE A 330 -8.60 -9.07 5.22
N GLN A 331 -7.75 -8.94 4.21
CA GLN A 331 -6.92 -7.76 4.02
C GLN A 331 -7.73 -6.63 3.40
N ILE A 332 -7.49 -5.41 3.87
CA ILE A 332 -8.17 -4.21 3.38
C ILE A 332 -7.16 -3.16 2.91
N LYS A 333 -7.64 -2.25 2.08
CA LYS A 333 -6.96 -1.00 1.74
C LYS A 333 -7.73 0.16 2.39
N HIS A 334 -7.13 0.81 3.39
CA HIS A 334 -7.76 1.87 4.17
C HIS A 334 -6.84 3.09 4.21
N GLN A 335 -7.30 4.22 3.65
CA GLN A 335 -6.53 5.47 3.54
C GLN A 335 -5.14 5.27 2.90
N GLY A 336 -5.04 4.40 1.89
CA GLY A 336 -3.79 4.04 1.22
C GLY A 336 -2.94 3.00 1.95
N TYR A 337 -3.31 2.61 3.17
CA TYR A 337 -2.60 1.59 3.94
C TYR A 337 -3.17 0.20 3.64
N ARG A 338 -2.25 -0.76 3.44
CA ARG A 338 -2.59 -2.18 3.38
C ARG A 338 -2.65 -2.72 4.80
N ILE A 339 -3.82 -3.18 5.24
CA ILE A 339 -4.09 -3.62 6.61
C ILE A 339 -4.64 -5.03 6.62
N GLU A 340 -4.01 -5.89 7.40
CA GLU A 340 -4.56 -7.19 7.75
C GLU A 340 -5.51 -7.01 8.95
N LEU A 341 -6.78 -7.32 8.79
CA LEU A 341 -7.73 -7.24 9.91
C LEU A 341 -7.32 -8.18 11.07
N GLY A 342 -6.66 -9.30 10.78
CA GLY A 342 -6.09 -10.19 11.77
C GLY A 342 -5.03 -9.56 12.67
N GLU A 343 -4.27 -8.58 12.19
CA GLU A 343 -3.32 -7.83 13.02
C GLU A 343 -4.05 -7.00 14.08
N ILE A 344 -5.18 -6.38 13.70
CA ILE A 344 -6.03 -5.65 14.64
C ILE A 344 -6.63 -6.61 15.67
N GLU A 345 -7.15 -7.75 15.21
CA GLU A 345 -7.71 -8.79 16.09
C GLU A 345 -6.68 -9.30 17.09
N THR A 346 -5.47 -9.58 16.64
CA THR A 346 -4.35 -10.02 17.51
C THR A 346 -4.04 -8.98 18.58
N ALA A 347 -3.96 -7.71 18.22
CA ALA A 347 -3.69 -6.63 19.17
C ALA A 347 -4.82 -6.45 20.18
N VAL A 348 -6.08 -6.55 19.73
CA VAL A 348 -7.27 -6.43 20.60
C VAL A 348 -7.43 -7.65 21.51
N SER A 349 -7.20 -8.86 21.02
CA SER A 349 -7.23 -10.10 21.83
C SER A 349 -6.25 -10.07 23.00
N ALA A 350 -5.15 -9.34 22.86
CA ALA A 350 -4.16 -9.18 23.93
C ALA A 350 -4.57 -8.15 25.00
N VAL A 351 -5.70 -7.48 24.85
CA VAL A 351 -6.25 -6.56 25.87
C VAL A 351 -6.88 -7.37 27.00
N SER A 352 -6.52 -7.05 28.25
CA SER A 352 -7.08 -7.70 29.42
C SER A 352 -8.60 -7.68 29.40
N ARG A 353 -9.23 -8.79 29.77
CA ARG A 353 -10.70 -9.00 29.83
C ARG A 353 -11.40 -9.19 28.47
N VAL A 354 -10.70 -9.11 27.33
CA VAL A 354 -11.24 -9.55 26.04
C VAL A 354 -11.20 -11.08 26.00
N TYR A 355 -12.32 -11.70 25.70
CA TYR A 355 -12.43 -13.16 25.53
C TYR A 355 -12.29 -13.53 24.07
N GLU A 356 -13.06 -12.86 23.21
CA GLU A 356 -13.03 -13.04 21.76
C GLU A 356 -13.18 -11.69 21.07
N CYS A 357 -12.61 -11.56 19.89
CA CYS A 357 -12.85 -10.41 19.03
C CYS A 357 -12.79 -10.78 17.56
N ALA A 358 -13.47 -10.01 16.73
CA ALA A 358 -13.37 -10.08 15.27
C ALA A 358 -13.51 -8.71 14.65
N CYS A 359 -12.72 -8.48 13.61
CA CYS A 359 -12.71 -7.23 12.88
C CYS A 359 -13.39 -7.40 11.52
N ILE A 360 -14.26 -6.46 11.17
CA ILE A 360 -14.88 -6.33 9.85
C ILE A 360 -14.62 -4.94 9.29
N TYR A 361 -14.87 -4.76 8.00
CA TYR A 361 -14.65 -3.50 7.32
C TYR A 361 -15.89 -3.07 6.53
N ASP A 362 -16.35 -1.84 6.77
CA ASP A 362 -17.39 -1.21 5.97
C ASP A 362 -16.74 -0.52 4.76
N LEU A 363 -16.90 -1.12 3.59
CA LEU A 363 -16.32 -0.63 2.34
C LEU A 363 -16.92 0.72 1.90
N GLU A 364 -18.21 0.96 2.15
CA GLU A 364 -18.88 2.19 1.73
C GLU A 364 -18.46 3.38 2.59
N ARG A 365 -18.48 3.18 3.91
CA ARG A 365 -18.13 4.21 4.89
C ARG A 365 -16.65 4.27 5.21
N LYS A 366 -15.88 3.29 4.71
CA LYS A 366 -14.44 3.12 4.97
C LYS A 366 -14.12 3.08 6.47
N LEU A 367 -14.84 2.25 7.22
CA LEU A 367 -14.72 2.12 8.67
C LEU A 367 -14.19 0.74 9.06
N ILE A 368 -13.19 0.73 9.95
CA ILE A 368 -12.72 -0.45 10.66
C ILE A 368 -13.62 -0.65 11.88
N ILE A 369 -14.24 -1.81 11.98
CA ILE A 369 -15.23 -2.13 13.01
C ILE A 369 -14.74 -3.36 13.75
N ILE A 370 -14.70 -3.30 15.08
CA ILE A 370 -14.34 -4.42 15.93
C ILE A 370 -15.53 -4.84 16.79
N TYR A 371 -15.80 -6.13 16.83
CA TYR A 371 -16.69 -6.77 17.77
C TYR A 371 -15.86 -7.47 18.84
N CYS A 372 -16.24 -7.30 20.11
CA CYS A 372 -15.57 -7.92 21.25
C CYS A 372 -16.56 -8.56 22.19
N SER A 373 -16.21 -9.72 22.76
CA SER A 373 -16.83 -10.24 23.96
C SER A 373 -15.84 -10.17 25.12
N GLY A 374 -16.35 -9.97 26.33
CA GLY A 374 -15.51 -9.89 27.53
C GLY A 374 -16.22 -9.24 28.71
N GLN A 375 -15.50 -9.09 29.83
CA GLN A 375 -16.07 -8.62 31.08
C GLN A 375 -15.89 -7.11 31.28
N ASN A 376 -16.99 -6.36 31.36
CA ASN A 376 -17.01 -4.91 31.62
C ASN A 376 -16.06 -4.13 30.69
N LEU A 377 -16.08 -4.44 29.39
CA LEU A 377 -15.27 -3.78 28.37
C LEU A 377 -15.87 -2.45 27.93
N THR A 378 -15.01 -1.46 27.73
CA THR A 378 -15.38 -0.18 27.10
C THR A 378 -14.49 0.10 25.89
N SER A 379 -14.93 0.97 24.99
CA SER A 379 -14.11 1.42 23.86
C SER A 379 -12.79 2.05 24.31
N LYS A 380 -12.80 2.73 25.47
CA LYS A 380 -11.61 3.32 26.06
C LYS A 380 -10.58 2.25 26.46
N ASP A 381 -11.03 1.13 27.04
CA ASP A 381 -10.15 0.04 27.45
C ASP A 381 -9.44 -0.57 26.22
N ILE A 382 -10.20 -0.80 25.15
CA ILE A 382 -9.64 -1.31 23.88
C ILE A 382 -8.63 -0.31 23.32
N LEU A 383 -8.99 0.97 23.14
CA LEU A 383 -8.10 1.98 22.56
C LEU A 383 -6.82 2.14 23.37
N LEU A 384 -6.90 2.16 24.70
CA LEU A 384 -5.72 2.25 25.56
C LEU A 384 -4.83 1.01 25.44
N GLY A 385 -5.44 -0.18 25.32
CA GLY A 385 -4.70 -1.45 25.22
C GLY A 385 -3.97 -1.66 23.88
N VAL A 386 -4.47 -1.02 22.79
CA VAL A 386 -3.89 -1.21 21.44
C VAL A 386 -3.03 -0.03 20.96
N ARG A 387 -3.10 1.14 21.55
CA ARG A 387 -2.42 2.36 21.06
C ARG A 387 -0.90 2.25 20.94
N ASP A 388 -0.28 1.42 21.77
CA ASP A 388 1.17 1.22 21.79
C ASP A 388 1.59 0.04 20.87
N ARG A 389 0.62 -0.65 20.24
CA ARG A 389 0.78 -1.80 19.36
C ARG A 389 0.41 -1.49 17.91
N LEU A 390 -0.69 -0.74 17.73
CA LEU A 390 -1.23 -0.44 16.40
C LEU A 390 -0.97 1.02 16.00
N PRO A 391 -0.57 1.26 14.74
CA PRO A 391 -0.55 2.60 14.16
C PRO A 391 -1.94 3.23 14.18
N LYS A 392 -2.02 4.57 14.20
CA LYS A 392 -3.30 5.30 14.28
C LYS A 392 -4.30 4.93 13.19
N TYR A 393 -3.82 4.67 11.97
CA TYR A 393 -4.66 4.30 10.84
C TYR A 393 -5.29 2.88 10.94
N MET A 394 -4.81 2.05 11.87
CA MET A 394 -5.36 0.72 12.16
C MET A 394 -6.32 0.69 13.35
N LEU A 395 -6.47 1.81 14.07
CA LEU A 395 -7.37 1.85 15.22
C LEU A 395 -8.82 1.71 14.77
N PRO A 396 -9.63 0.85 15.44
CA PRO A 396 -11.03 0.69 15.11
C PRO A 396 -11.81 2.01 15.20
N ASN A 397 -12.63 2.28 14.19
CA ASN A 397 -13.49 3.46 14.13
C ASN A 397 -14.78 3.25 14.94
N LYS A 398 -15.28 2.00 14.96
CA LYS A 398 -16.46 1.60 15.76
C LYS A 398 -16.16 0.33 16.54
N MET A 399 -16.77 0.22 17.71
CA MET A 399 -16.60 -0.91 18.61
C MET A 399 -17.96 -1.36 19.13
N PHE A 400 -18.24 -2.64 19.00
CA PHE A 400 -19.45 -3.27 19.49
C PHE A 400 -19.09 -4.35 20.51
N PHE A 401 -19.87 -4.42 21.58
CA PHE A 401 -19.65 -5.39 22.65
C PHE A 401 -20.83 -6.37 22.68
N LEU A 402 -20.52 -7.65 22.50
CA LEU A 402 -21.51 -8.74 22.52
C LEU A 402 -21.30 -9.61 23.75
N GLU A 403 -22.34 -10.14 24.31
CA GLU A 403 -22.24 -11.15 25.38
C GLU A 403 -21.62 -12.44 24.83
N ASN A 404 -22.03 -12.86 23.63
CA ASN A 404 -21.53 -14.04 22.95
C ASN A 404 -21.24 -13.70 21.48
N MET A 405 -20.07 -14.11 20.99
CA MET A 405 -19.73 -13.98 19.59
C MET A 405 -20.46 -15.04 18.75
N PRO A 406 -20.92 -14.70 17.54
CA PRO A 406 -21.50 -15.70 16.63
C PRO A 406 -20.41 -16.62 16.08
N HIS A 407 -20.65 -17.92 16.08
CA HIS A 407 -19.74 -18.92 15.54
C HIS A 407 -20.40 -19.69 14.38
N ASN A 408 -19.61 -20.05 13.39
CA ASN A 408 -20.03 -20.91 12.30
C ASN A 408 -20.01 -22.40 12.73
N ALA A 409 -20.48 -23.28 11.86
CA ALA A 409 -20.55 -24.72 12.13
C ALA A 409 -19.18 -25.38 12.49
N ASN A 410 -18.06 -24.73 12.16
CA ASN A 410 -16.71 -25.19 12.46
C ASN A 410 -16.14 -24.58 13.76
N GLY A 411 -16.97 -23.88 14.55
CA GLY A 411 -16.56 -23.26 15.81
C GLY A 411 -15.70 -22.00 15.66
N LYS A 412 -15.56 -21.44 14.44
CA LYS A 412 -14.87 -20.16 14.18
C LYS A 412 -15.88 -19.01 14.23
N ILE A 413 -15.43 -17.83 14.66
CA ILE A 413 -16.28 -16.62 14.65
C ILE A 413 -16.81 -16.37 13.22
N ASP A 414 -18.14 -16.20 13.13
CA ASP A 414 -18.84 -15.97 11.86
C ASP A 414 -18.83 -14.47 11.50
N LYS A 415 -17.79 -14.05 10.79
CA LYS A 415 -17.66 -12.66 10.32
C LYS A 415 -18.77 -12.24 9.36
N LYS A 416 -19.34 -13.18 8.59
CA LYS A 416 -20.48 -12.88 7.70
C LYS A 416 -21.72 -12.51 8.50
N MET A 417 -21.94 -13.19 9.63
CA MET A 417 -23.02 -12.86 10.54
C MET A 417 -22.79 -11.51 11.23
N LEU A 418 -21.58 -11.21 11.66
CA LEU A 418 -21.21 -9.90 12.21
C LEU A 418 -21.45 -8.77 11.21
N GLN A 419 -21.12 -8.99 9.94
CA GLN A 419 -21.39 -8.03 8.87
C GLN A 419 -22.90 -7.74 8.73
N LYS A 420 -23.75 -8.78 8.75
CA LYS A 420 -25.22 -8.63 8.72
C LYS A 420 -25.76 -7.90 9.94
N ILE A 421 -25.22 -8.17 11.14
CA ILE A 421 -25.60 -7.47 12.37
C ILE A 421 -25.30 -5.97 12.20
N TYR A 422 -24.11 -5.64 11.72
CA TYR A 422 -23.70 -4.25 11.48
C TYR A 422 -24.63 -3.55 10.48
N GLU A 423 -24.93 -4.17 9.35
CA GLU A 423 -25.81 -3.63 8.31
C GLU A 423 -27.21 -3.34 8.85
N ASN A 424 -27.77 -4.25 9.67
CA ASN A 424 -29.07 -4.08 10.30
C ASN A 424 -29.08 -2.94 11.34
N GLU A 425 -27.98 -2.74 12.08
CA GLU A 425 -27.85 -1.63 13.03
C GLU A 425 -27.75 -0.27 12.33
N MET A 426 -27.15 -0.25 11.15
CA MET A 426 -26.97 0.97 10.36
C MET A 426 -28.19 1.38 9.54
N GLN A 427 -29.21 0.50 9.43
CA GLN A 427 -30.51 0.79 8.79
C GLN A 427 -31.57 1.33 9.77
N LYS A 428 -31.28 1.27 11.06
CA LYS A 428 -32.12 1.83 12.12
C LYS A 428 -31.74 3.28 12.43
#